data_2ea3c068eb68342c60c25666f5713c3a
#
_entry.id   2ea3c068eb68342c60c25666f5713c3a
#
_cell.length_a   1.000
_cell.length_b   1.000
_cell.length_c   1.000
_cell.angle_alpha   90.00
_cell.angle_beta   90.00
_cell.angle_gamma   90.00
#
_symmetry.space_group_name_H-M   'P 1'
#
loop_
_entity.id
_entity.type
_entity.pdbx_description
1 polymer ?
#
loop_
_entity_poly.entity_id
_entity_poly.type
_entity_poly.pdbx_seq_one_letter_code
_entity_poly.pdbx_strand_id
1 'polypeptide(L)'
;MHSTRMFELAQQLADAKSNQDLTTAMRLLHPDVVLEAPAFGTITRGTTANEAALHGFFRSFPDYEVRLHGHAEGIDTETGTETLICWGTARMTLTGTWFGDIPNGARAEVPVFIQFTFADDLIAGERFFFDLSTLCSQSGVSTDTARRRLFEEPNR
;
A
#
# COMPACT_ATOMS: atom_id res chain seq x y z
N MET A 1 -19.94 -9.85 2.67
CA MET A 1 -19.25 -10.54 1.53
C MET A 1 -18.64 -11.83 2.03
N HIS A 2 -18.62 -12.87 1.20
CA HIS A 2 -18.02 -14.13 1.57
C HIS A 2 -16.50 -14.02 1.68
N SER A 3 -15.88 -14.66 2.68
CA SER A 3 -14.45 -14.53 2.96
C SER A 3 -13.55 -14.96 1.79
N THR A 4 -13.93 -16.01 1.07
CA THR A 4 -13.22 -16.46 -0.12
C THR A 4 -13.17 -15.34 -1.17
N ARG A 5 -14.30 -14.66 -1.38
CA ARG A 5 -14.36 -13.55 -2.35
C ARG A 5 -13.53 -12.35 -1.90
N MET A 6 -13.55 -12.03 -0.61
CA MET A 6 -12.70 -10.96 -0.06
C MET A 6 -11.23 -11.24 -0.33
N PHE A 7 -10.77 -12.45 -0.05
CA PHE A 7 -9.38 -12.81 -0.28
C PHE A 7 -9.02 -12.83 -1.77
N GLU A 8 -9.92 -13.30 -2.63
CA GLU A 8 -9.70 -13.25 -4.08
C GLU A 8 -9.47 -11.82 -4.57
N LEU A 9 -10.29 -10.87 -4.12
CA LEU A 9 -10.11 -9.46 -4.48
C LEU A 9 -8.79 -8.91 -3.98
N ALA A 10 -8.43 -9.22 -2.73
CA ALA A 10 -7.15 -8.79 -2.15
C ALA A 10 -5.96 -9.37 -2.94
N GLN A 11 -6.03 -10.65 -3.30
CA GLN A 11 -4.98 -11.32 -4.07
C GLN A 11 -4.88 -10.74 -5.49
N GLN A 12 -6.01 -10.48 -6.14
CA GLN A 12 -6.01 -9.85 -7.46
C GLN A 12 -5.39 -8.46 -7.43
N LEU A 13 -5.66 -7.67 -6.38
CA LEU A 13 -5.04 -6.35 -6.24
C LEU A 13 -3.53 -6.47 -5.99
N ALA A 14 -3.11 -7.40 -5.14
CA ALA A 14 -1.69 -7.66 -4.91
C ALA A 14 -0.97 -8.05 -6.21
N ASP A 15 -1.58 -8.91 -7.01
CA ASP A 15 -1.03 -9.32 -8.31
C ASP A 15 -0.95 -8.15 -9.29
N ALA A 16 -2.01 -7.35 -9.38
CA ALA A 16 -2.04 -6.18 -10.25
C ALA A 16 -0.93 -5.17 -9.87
N LYS A 17 -0.77 -4.90 -8.58
CA LYS A 17 0.29 -4.02 -8.10
C LYS A 17 1.68 -4.59 -8.38
N SER A 18 1.86 -5.89 -8.20
CA SER A 18 3.16 -6.56 -8.43
C SER A 18 3.54 -6.57 -9.91
N ASN A 19 2.56 -6.46 -10.81
CA ASN A 19 2.77 -6.40 -12.24
C ASN A 19 2.70 -4.97 -12.80
N GLN A 20 2.59 -3.97 -11.95
CA GLN A 20 2.38 -2.57 -12.32
C GLN A 20 1.20 -2.40 -13.29
N ASP A 21 0.15 -3.19 -13.10
CA ASP A 21 -1.04 -3.21 -13.94
C ASP A 21 -2.09 -2.25 -13.38
N LEU A 22 -1.96 -0.98 -13.72
CA LEU A 22 -2.85 0.08 -13.24
C LEU A 22 -4.29 -0.17 -13.64
N THR A 23 -4.53 -0.60 -14.88
CA THR A 23 -5.89 -0.83 -15.40
C THR A 23 -6.62 -1.89 -14.59
N THR A 24 -5.99 -3.03 -14.33
CA THR A 24 -6.57 -4.08 -13.52
C THR A 24 -6.77 -3.63 -12.08
N ALA A 25 -5.78 -2.95 -11.48
CA ALA A 25 -5.89 -2.43 -10.12
C ALA A 25 -7.12 -1.52 -9.99
N MET A 26 -7.31 -0.58 -10.91
CA MET A 26 -8.44 0.36 -10.85
C MET A 26 -9.80 -0.32 -11.00
N ARG A 27 -9.90 -1.40 -11.77
CA ARG A 27 -11.15 -2.16 -11.89
C ARG A 27 -11.59 -2.85 -10.60
N LEU A 28 -10.65 -3.14 -9.71
CA LEU A 28 -10.92 -3.82 -8.43
C LEU A 28 -11.38 -2.84 -7.35
N LEU A 29 -11.22 -1.53 -7.57
CA LEU A 29 -11.48 -0.50 -6.58
C LEU A 29 -12.87 0.11 -6.74
N HIS A 30 -13.56 0.27 -5.60
CA HIS A 30 -14.84 0.97 -5.55
C HIS A 30 -14.64 2.45 -5.92
N PRO A 31 -15.65 3.11 -6.56
CA PRO A 31 -15.54 4.54 -6.88
C PRO A 31 -15.20 5.45 -5.69
N ASP A 32 -15.64 5.09 -4.48
CA ASP A 32 -15.38 5.85 -3.26
C ASP A 32 -14.21 5.28 -2.44
N VAL A 33 -13.32 4.50 -3.06
CA VAL A 33 -12.22 3.85 -2.38
C VAL A 33 -11.32 4.82 -1.62
N VAL A 34 -10.86 4.38 -0.45
CA VAL A 34 -9.85 5.09 0.35
C VAL A 34 -8.62 4.21 0.48
N LEU A 35 -7.51 4.64 -0.09
CA LEU A 35 -6.23 3.97 0.06
C LEU A 35 -5.37 4.77 1.04
N GLU A 36 -4.87 4.10 2.07
CA GLU A 36 -4.08 4.71 3.12
C GLU A 36 -2.78 3.94 3.34
N ALA A 37 -1.67 4.65 3.41
CA ALA A 37 -0.37 4.11 3.78
C ALA A 37 0.17 4.91 4.98
N PRO A 38 -0.16 4.50 6.22
CA PRO A 38 0.24 5.25 7.41
C PRO A 38 1.74 5.48 7.54
N ALA A 39 2.58 4.53 7.09
CA ALA A 39 4.03 4.69 7.13
C ALA A 39 4.52 5.84 6.26
N PHE A 40 3.80 6.17 5.19
CA PHE A 40 4.10 7.30 4.31
C PHE A 40 3.27 8.55 4.64
N GLY A 41 2.32 8.45 5.57
CA GLY A 41 1.43 9.56 5.93
C GLY A 41 0.42 9.92 4.82
N THR A 42 0.07 8.98 3.95
CA THR A 42 -0.80 9.25 2.80
C THR A 42 -2.19 8.67 2.98
N ILE A 43 -3.21 9.44 2.61
CA ILE A 43 -4.60 9.00 2.47
C ILE A 43 -5.10 9.56 1.14
N THR A 44 -5.61 8.70 0.28
CA THR A 44 -6.09 9.09 -1.06
C THR A 44 -7.51 8.58 -1.27
N ARG A 45 -8.42 9.47 -1.67
CA ARG A 45 -9.86 9.20 -1.76
C ARG A 45 -10.35 9.32 -3.20
N GLY A 46 -11.18 8.34 -3.60
CA GLY A 46 -11.85 8.34 -4.89
C GLY A 46 -11.00 7.82 -6.04
N THR A 47 -11.65 7.63 -7.20
CA THR A 47 -11.04 6.97 -8.36
C THR A 47 -9.91 7.81 -8.98
N THR A 48 -10.19 9.08 -9.28
CA THR A 48 -9.22 9.93 -9.99
C THR A 48 -7.93 10.13 -9.19
N ALA A 49 -8.05 10.45 -7.89
CA ALA A 49 -6.90 10.65 -7.04
C ALA A 49 -6.11 9.34 -6.83
N ASN A 50 -6.80 8.21 -6.68
CA ASN A 50 -6.13 6.93 -6.49
C ASN A 50 -5.45 6.42 -7.76
N GLU A 51 -6.04 6.69 -8.94
CA GLU A 51 -5.37 6.37 -10.20
C GLU A 51 -4.04 7.13 -10.33
N ALA A 52 -4.06 8.43 -10.05
CA ALA A 52 -2.85 9.25 -10.07
C ALA A 52 -1.83 8.79 -9.03
N ALA A 53 -2.28 8.46 -7.81
CA ALA A 53 -1.41 7.99 -6.73
C ALA A 53 -0.76 6.64 -7.07
N LEU A 54 -1.51 5.69 -7.60
CA LEU A 54 -0.98 4.38 -8.00
C LEU A 54 -0.01 4.51 -9.17
N HIS A 55 -0.33 5.37 -10.14
CA HIS A 55 0.59 5.64 -11.25
C HIS A 55 1.91 6.19 -10.75
N GLY A 56 1.89 7.17 -9.85
CA GLY A 56 3.08 7.72 -9.22
C GLY A 56 3.84 6.69 -8.39
N PHE A 57 3.14 5.84 -7.66
CA PHE A 57 3.72 4.76 -6.89
C PHE A 57 4.49 3.77 -7.78
N PHE A 58 3.90 3.34 -8.89
CA PHE A 58 4.56 2.43 -9.82
C PHE A 58 5.79 3.05 -10.47
N ARG A 59 5.78 4.38 -10.70
CA ARG A 59 6.96 5.09 -11.21
C ARG A 59 8.06 5.19 -10.15
N SER A 60 7.69 5.38 -8.89
CA SER A 60 8.64 5.49 -7.78
C SER A 60 9.25 4.15 -7.39
N PHE A 61 8.48 3.08 -7.56
CA PHE A 61 8.90 1.71 -7.20
C PHE A 61 8.63 0.77 -8.37
N PRO A 62 9.42 0.86 -9.46
CA PRO A 62 9.13 0.10 -10.68
C PRO A 62 9.26 -1.41 -10.51
N ASP A 63 9.96 -1.87 -9.47
CA ASP A 63 10.13 -3.28 -9.13
C ASP A 63 9.27 -3.73 -7.94
N TYR A 64 8.25 -2.94 -7.57
CA TYR A 64 7.38 -3.27 -6.44
C TYR A 64 6.72 -4.63 -6.65
N GLU A 65 6.76 -5.44 -5.60
CA GLU A 65 6.12 -6.75 -5.54
C GLU A 65 5.58 -6.96 -4.13
N VAL A 66 4.36 -7.44 -4.01
CA VAL A 66 3.77 -7.81 -2.73
C VAL A 66 3.23 -9.23 -2.82
N ARG A 67 3.60 -10.06 -1.85
CA ARG A 67 3.14 -11.43 -1.74
C ARG A 67 2.36 -11.58 -0.44
N LEU A 68 1.11 -12.04 -0.55
CA LEU A 68 0.28 -12.33 0.61
C LEU A 68 0.55 -13.76 1.08
N HIS A 69 0.80 -13.92 2.39
CA HIS A 69 1.10 -15.22 3.00
C HIS A 69 -0.12 -15.81 3.71
N GLY A 70 -1.04 -14.96 4.15
CA GLY A 70 -2.21 -15.40 4.88
C GLY A 70 -3.21 -14.28 5.09
N HIS A 71 -4.35 -14.64 5.67
CA HIS A 71 -5.42 -13.70 5.93
C HIS A 71 -6.29 -14.14 7.09
N ALA A 72 -7.01 -13.18 7.67
CA ALA A 72 -8.04 -13.42 8.69
C ALA A 72 -9.15 -12.40 8.52
N GLU A 73 -10.37 -12.78 8.85
CA GLU A 73 -11.51 -11.88 8.87
C GLU A 73 -11.62 -11.19 10.23
N GLY A 74 -12.18 -10.00 10.22
CA GLY A 74 -12.47 -9.25 11.43
C GLY A 74 -13.66 -8.35 11.26
N ILE A 75 -14.05 -7.72 12.35
CA ILE A 75 -15.12 -6.73 12.37
C ILE A 75 -14.60 -5.52 13.14
N ASP A 76 -14.71 -4.35 12.52
CA ASP A 76 -14.48 -3.09 13.21
C ASP A 76 -15.67 -2.87 14.15
N THR A 77 -15.44 -2.93 15.46
CA THR A 77 -16.51 -2.88 16.46
C THR A 77 -17.14 -1.48 16.59
N GLU A 78 -16.42 -0.43 16.16
CA GLU A 78 -16.98 0.92 16.18
C GLU A 78 -17.96 1.18 15.04
N THR A 79 -17.66 0.61 13.87
CA THR A 79 -18.48 0.84 12.66
C THR A 79 -19.33 -0.36 12.26
N GLY A 80 -19.05 -1.54 12.79
CA GLY A 80 -19.68 -2.80 12.35
C GLY A 80 -19.22 -3.28 11.00
N THR A 81 -18.16 -2.68 10.44
CA THR A 81 -17.68 -3.00 9.08
C THR A 81 -16.89 -4.31 9.08
N GLU A 82 -17.23 -5.19 8.16
CA GLU A 82 -16.43 -6.40 7.90
C GLU A 82 -15.08 -6.02 7.28
N THR A 83 -14.02 -6.63 7.78
CA THR A 83 -12.65 -6.40 7.31
C THR A 83 -11.97 -7.70 6.99
N LEU A 84 -10.98 -7.63 6.09
CA LEU A 84 -10.04 -8.70 5.84
C LEU A 84 -8.65 -8.17 6.18
N ILE A 85 -7.92 -8.88 7.04
CA ILE A 85 -6.51 -8.58 7.32
C ILE A 85 -5.68 -9.59 6.55
N CYS A 86 -4.77 -9.08 5.72
CA CYS A 86 -3.77 -9.91 5.05
C CYS A 86 -2.39 -9.59 5.60
N TRP A 87 -1.52 -10.58 5.66
CA TRP A 87 -0.11 -10.36 5.98
C TRP A 87 0.75 -10.96 4.90
N GLY A 88 1.93 -10.38 4.73
CA GLY A 88 2.82 -10.81 3.68
C GLY A 88 4.13 -10.06 3.68
N THR A 89 4.74 -9.99 2.52
CA THR A 89 6.03 -9.35 2.31
C THR A 89 5.96 -8.45 1.08
N ALA A 90 6.46 -7.22 1.19
CA ALA A 90 6.64 -6.33 0.05
C ALA A 90 8.12 -6.17 -0.24
N ARG A 91 8.46 -6.12 -1.52
CA ARG A 91 9.81 -5.84 -2.02
C ARG A 91 9.78 -4.62 -2.90
N MET A 92 10.74 -3.74 -2.70
CA MET A 92 10.83 -2.51 -3.49
C MET A 92 12.23 -1.91 -3.40
N THR A 93 12.63 -1.19 -4.44
CA THR A 93 13.87 -0.44 -4.44
C THR A 93 13.54 1.04 -4.41
N LEU A 94 14.04 1.76 -3.40
CA LEU A 94 13.91 3.21 -3.36
C LEU A 94 14.74 3.82 -4.49
N THR A 95 14.13 4.75 -5.22
CA THR A 95 14.79 5.51 -6.29
C THR A 95 14.62 7.00 -6.03
N GLY A 96 15.59 7.80 -6.53
CA GLY A 96 15.54 9.26 -6.34
C GLY A 96 15.83 9.66 -4.89
N THR A 97 15.45 10.88 -4.53
CA THR A 97 15.79 11.50 -3.24
C THR A 97 14.56 11.98 -2.47
N TRP A 98 13.41 11.45 -2.78
CA TRP A 98 12.16 11.95 -2.16
C TRP A 98 12.06 11.66 -0.65
N PHE A 99 12.88 10.73 -0.13
CA PHE A 99 13.05 10.54 1.33
C PHE A 99 14.12 11.46 1.93
N GLY A 100 14.74 12.32 1.13
CA GLY A 100 15.74 13.28 1.58
C GLY A 100 17.19 12.85 1.37
N ASP A 101 17.48 11.56 1.46
CA ASP A 101 18.80 10.96 1.25
C ASP A 101 18.86 10.20 -0.08
N ILE A 102 20.06 9.99 -0.58
CA ILE A 102 20.29 9.14 -1.76
C ILE A 102 20.29 7.69 -1.30
N PRO A 103 19.36 6.84 -1.80
CA PRO A 103 19.33 5.43 -1.41
C PRO A 103 20.50 4.65 -1.99
N ASN A 104 20.77 3.48 -1.37
CA ASN A 104 21.89 2.62 -1.76
C ASN A 104 21.61 1.73 -2.99
N GLY A 105 20.39 1.76 -3.53
CA GLY A 105 20.00 0.92 -4.66
C GLY A 105 19.68 -0.53 -4.33
N ALA A 106 19.74 -0.93 -3.06
CA ALA A 106 19.37 -2.28 -2.65
C ALA A 106 17.86 -2.48 -2.70
N ARG A 107 17.42 -3.66 -3.08
CA ARG A 107 16.01 -4.04 -3.03
C ARG A 107 15.64 -4.37 -1.59
N ALA A 108 14.79 -3.56 -1.01
CA ALA A 108 14.31 -3.77 0.36
C ALA A 108 13.22 -4.84 0.40
N GLU A 109 13.13 -5.54 1.52
CA GLU A 109 12.09 -6.53 1.80
C GLU A 109 11.52 -6.25 3.17
N VAL A 110 10.22 -5.91 3.24
CA VAL A 110 9.56 -5.52 4.48
C VAL A 110 8.32 -6.36 4.74
N PRO A 111 8.08 -6.79 5.99
CA PRO A 111 6.78 -7.38 6.36
C PRO A 111 5.67 -6.36 6.21
N VAL A 112 4.49 -6.82 5.77
CA VAL A 112 3.33 -5.95 5.63
C VAL A 112 2.10 -6.57 6.27
N PHE A 113 1.22 -5.69 6.80
CA PHE A 113 -0.14 -6.02 7.19
C PHE A 113 -1.07 -5.06 6.46
N ILE A 114 -2.07 -5.61 5.81
CA ILE A 114 -2.98 -4.82 4.98
C ILE A 114 -4.41 -5.11 5.44
N GLN A 115 -5.13 -4.06 5.80
CA GLN A 115 -6.54 -4.15 6.15
C GLN A 115 -7.38 -3.73 4.95
N PHE A 116 -8.31 -4.58 4.54
CA PHE A 116 -9.23 -4.30 3.43
C PHE A 116 -10.65 -4.18 3.92
N THR A 117 -11.40 -3.25 3.34
CA THR A 117 -12.86 -3.18 3.43
C THR A 117 -13.45 -3.27 2.02
N PHE A 118 -14.73 -3.65 1.95
CA PHE A 118 -15.37 -3.97 0.66
C PHE A 118 -16.77 -3.35 0.59
N ALA A 119 -17.20 -3.02 -0.62
CA ALA A 119 -18.55 -2.60 -0.93
C ALA A 119 -18.84 -2.92 -2.40
N ASP A 120 -20.07 -3.35 -2.70
CA ASP A 120 -20.50 -3.65 -4.08
C ASP A 120 -19.58 -4.63 -4.82
N ASP A 121 -19.08 -5.63 -4.13
CA ASP A 121 -18.14 -6.63 -4.66
C ASP A 121 -16.82 -6.05 -5.15
N LEU A 122 -16.41 -4.89 -4.58
CA LEU A 122 -15.18 -4.20 -4.90
C LEU A 122 -14.43 -3.84 -3.60
N ILE A 123 -13.16 -3.50 -3.72
CA ILE A 123 -12.35 -3.02 -2.59
C ILE A 123 -12.72 -1.57 -2.33
N ALA A 124 -13.27 -1.28 -1.15
CA ALA A 124 -13.67 0.06 -0.74
C ALA A 124 -12.62 0.76 0.11
N GLY A 125 -11.72 0.02 0.72
CA GLY A 125 -10.65 0.59 1.52
C GLY A 125 -9.46 -0.34 1.62
N GLU A 126 -8.27 0.24 1.71
CA GLU A 126 -7.03 -0.45 1.98
C GLU A 126 -6.21 0.40 2.94
N ARG A 127 -5.78 -0.19 4.04
CA ARG A 127 -4.80 0.40 4.95
C ARG A 127 -3.56 -0.47 4.94
N PHE A 128 -2.48 0.07 4.43
CA PHE A 128 -1.23 -0.65 4.16
C PHE A 128 -0.20 -0.29 5.23
N PHE A 129 0.12 -1.25 6.11
CA PHE A 129 1.03 -1.04 7.23
C PHE A 129 2.36 -1.75 7.00
N PHE A 130 3.44 -1.03 7.20
CA PHE A 130 4.78 -1.58 7.29
C PHE A 130 5.66 -0.67 8.16
N ASP A 131 6.82 -1.16 8.54
CA ASP A 131 7.75 -0.36 9.35
C ASP A 131 8.66 0.49 8.46
N LEU A 132 8.47 1.81 8.53
CA LEU A 132 9.28 2.77 7.76
C LEU A 132 10.76 2.64 8.09
N SER A 133 11.12 2.44 9.36
CA SER A 133 12.52 2.34 9.77
C SER A 133 13.22 1.13 9.14
N THR A 134 12.50 0.02 8.97
CA THR A 134 13.03 -1.17 8.29
C THR A 134 13.32 -0.87 6.82
N LEU A 135 12.40 -0.22 6.13
CA LEU A 135 12.60 0.18 4.74
C LEU A 135 13.79 1.13 4.61
N CYS A 136 13.86 2.15 5.45
CA CYS A 136 14.96 3.13 5.44
C CYS A 136 16.31 2.48 5.73
N SER A 137 16.38 1.63 6.74
CA SER A 137 17.62 0.94 7.12
C SER A 137 18.16 0.08 5.97
N GLN A 138 17.29 -0.70 5.33
CA GLN A 138 17.70 -1.55 4.20
C GLN A 138 18.08 -0.73 2.98
N SER A 139 17.50 0.44 2.80
CA SER A 139 17.74 1.33 1.64
C SER A 139 18.88 2.32 1.85
N GLY A 140 19.51 2.32 3.04
CA GLY A 140 20.62 3.21 3.35
C GLY A 140 20.24 4.67 3.48
N VAL A 141 18.98 4.95 3.89
CA VAL A 141 18.51 6.32 4.12
C VAL A 141 18.19 6.52 5.61
N SER A 142 18.29 7.79 6.07
CA SER A 142 17.97 8.13 7.46
C SER A 142 16.46 8.09 7.69
N THR A 143 16.03 7.34 8.71
CA THR A 143 14.63 7.31 9.12
C THR A 143 14.16 8.69 9.58
N ASP A 144 14.97 9.43 10.33
CA ASP A 144 14.62 10.77 10.80
C ASP A 144 14.42 11.73 9.63
N THR A 145 15.31 11.69 8.63
CA THR A 145 15.17 12.51 7.42
C THR A 145 13.91 12.15 6.65
N ALA A 146 13.65 10.86 6.47
CA ALA A 146 12.46 10.39 5.78
C ALA A 146 11.19 10.84 6.51
N ARG A 147 11.14 10.72 7.82
CA ARG A 147 9.99 11.18 8.62
C ARG A 147 9.73 12.66 8.48
N ARG A 148 10.78 13.49 8.50
CA ARG A 148 10.62 14.93 8.30
C ARG A 148 10.05 15.24 6.91
N ARG A 149 10.54 14.57 5.88
CA ARG A 149 10.06 14.77 4.51
C ARG A 149 8.60 14.36 4.34
N LEU A 150 8.23 13.23 4.93
CA LEU A 150 6.89 12.67 4.77
C LEU A 150 5.84 13.34 5.66
N PHE A 151 6.20 13.76 6.88
CA PHE A 151 5.24 14.19 7.88
C PHE A 151 5.35 15.68 8.28
N GLU A 152 6.53 16.29 8.16
CA GLU A 152 6.76 17.68 8.56
C GLU A 152 6.91 18.62 7.38
N GLU A 153 7.34 18.11 6.21
CA GLU A 153 7.57 18.91 4.98
C GLU A 153 6.86 18.30 3.77
N PRO A 154 5.58 17.81 3.89
CA PRO A 154 4.97 16.97 2.87
C PRO A 154 4.68 17.65 1.53
N ASN A 155 4.76 18.99 1.46
CA ASN A 155 4.43 19.78 0.26
C ASN A 155 5.66 20.32 -0.47
N ARG A 156 6.84 19.81 -0.19
CA ARG A 156 8.09 20.28 -0.79
C ARG A 156 8.65 19.37 -1.86
#